data_308aa2d0809b81c9c0c6374ac24328d5
#
_entry.id   308aa2d0809b81c9c0c6374ac24328d5
#
_cell.length_a   1.000
_cell.length_b   1.000
_cell.length_c   1.000
_cell.angle_alpha   90.00
_cell.angle_beta   90.00
_cell.angle_gamma   90.00
#
_symmetry.space_group_name_H-M   'P 1'
#
loop_
_entity.id
_entity.type
_entity.pdbx_description
1 polymer ?
#
loop_
_entity_poly.entity_id
_entity_poly.type
_entity_poly.pdbx_seq_one_letter_code
_entity_poly.pdbx_strand_id
1 'polypeptide(L)' 'YYKEIRLALQMAVEQFPERRRLIFEMSRIQGMSHLEIAEKLDISVRTVERQIYLSLVELKKIVFILFFLHFI' A
#
# COMPACT_ATOMS: atom_id res chain seq x y z
N TYR A 1 4.01 15.94 12.98
CA TYR A 1 4.83 15.18 12.02
C TYR A 1 4.26 13.78 11.79
N TYR A 2 4.01 13.06 12.85
CA TYR A 2 3.46 11.71 12.74
C TYR A 2 2.06 11.69 12.11
N LYS A 3 1.20 12.62 12.52
CA LYS A 3 -0.13 12.76 11.94
C LYS A 3 -0.09 13.09 10.46
N GLU A 4 0.82 13.96 10.08
CA GLU A 4 0.99 14.38 8.69
C GLU A 4 1.39 13.22 7.80
N ILE A 5 2.32 12.37 8.27
CA ILE A 5 2.75 11.20 7.53
C ILE A 5 1.59 10.23 7.37
N ARG A 6 0.86 9.96 8.44
CA ARG A 6 -0.26 9.02 8.40
C ARG A 6 -1.34 9.49 7.44
N LEU A 7 -1.69 10.76 7.49
CA LEU A 7 -2.69 11.32 6.59
C LEU A 7 -2.24 11.25 5.14
N ALA A 8 -0.98 11.58 4.87
CA ALA A 8 -0.44 11.51 3.52
C ALA A 8 -0.46 10.08 2.97
N LEU A 9 -0.15 9.10 3.81
CA LEU A 9 -0.20 7.69 3.40
C LEU A 9 -1.62 7.23 3.11
N GLN A 10 -2.58 7.64 3.92
CA GLN A 10 -3.99 7.33 3.68
C GLN A 10 -4.46 7.92 2.35
N MET A 11 -4.11 9.17 2.08
CA MET A 11 -4.47 9.83 0.84
C MET A 11 -3.83 9.14 -0.36
N ALA A 12 -2.59 8.69 -0.21
CA ALA A 12 -1.89 7.99 -1.28
C ALA A 12 -2.56 6.65 -1.60
N VAL A 13 -2.97 5.90 -0.58
CA VAL A 13 -3.68 4.63 -0.78
C VAL A 13 -4.99 4.86 -1.51
N GLU A 14 -5.71 5.93 -1.20
CA GLU A 14 -6.95 6.27 -1.88
C GLU A 14 -6.75 6.56 -3.36
N GLN A 15 -5.55 6.99 -3.74
CA GLN A 15 -5.20 7.28 -5.14
C GLN A 15 -4.69 6.06 -5.91
N PHE A 16 -4.49 4.94 -5.26
CA PHE A 16 -4.07 3.71 -5.93
C PHE A 16 -5.13 3.26 -6.93
N PRO A 17 -4.73 2.59 -8.03
CA PRO A 17 -5.71 1.90 -8.87
C PRO A 17 -6.55 0.95 -8.01
N GLU A 18 -7.80 0.80 -8.37
CA GLU A 18 -8.77 0.08 -7.54
C GLU A 18 -8.28 -1.30 -7.08
N ARG A 19 -7.73 -2.11 -8.00
CA ARG A 19 -7.27 -3.44 -7.64
C ARG A 19 -6.09 -3.40 -6.68
N ARG A 20 -5.15 -2.49 -6.87
CA ARG A 20 -4.00 -2.34 -5.97
C ARG A 20 -4.47 -1.92 -4.58
N ARG A 21 -5.39 -0.97 -4.51
CA ARG A 21 -5.94 -0.52 -3.23
C ARG A 21 -6.62 -1.66 -2.50
N LEU A 22 -7.44 -2.44 -3.21
CA LEU A 22 -8.14 -3.58 -2.63
C LEU A 22 -7.16 -4.60 -2.06
N ILE A 23 -6.16 -4.98 -2.83
CA ILE A 23 -5.15 -5.95 -2.40
C ILE A 23 -4.38 -5.42 -1.18
N PHE A 24 -4.00 -4.16 -1.22
CA PHE A 24 -3.28 -3.54 -0.11
C PHE A 24 -4.11 -3.55 1.17
N GLU A 25 -5.38 -3.17 1.08
CA GLU A 25 -6.27 -3.15 2.24
C GLU A 25 -6.50 -4.55 2.80
N MET A 26 -6.69 -5.55 1.94
CA MET A 26 -6.85 -6.93 2.37
C MET A 26 -5.61 -7.43 3.11
N SER A 27 -4.44 -7.07 2.63
CA SER A 27 -3.18 -7.50 3.24
C SER A 27 -2.88 -6.77 4.55
N ARG A 28 -2.95 -5.44 4.54
CA ARG A 28 -2.44 -4.63 5.64
C ARG A 28 -3.48 -4.29 6.68
N ILE A 29 -4.73 -4.20 6.29
CA ILE A 29 -5.80 -3.83 7.23
C ILE A 29 -6.55 -5.05 7.70
N GLN A 30 -6.91 -5.96 6.79
CA GLN A 30 -7.65 -7.17 7.15
C GLN A 30 -6.75 -8.33 7.57
N GLY A 31 -5.45 -8.22 7.38
CA GLY A 31 -4.50 -9.23 7.80
C GLY A 31 -4.54 -10.53 7.01
N MET A 32 -5.04 -10.50 5.78
CA MET A 32 -5.10 -11.69 4.94
C MET A 32 -3.73 -12.06 4.41
N SER A 33 -3.47 -13.36 4.29
CA SER A 33 -2.24 -13.83 3.65
C SER A 33 -2.32 -13.63 2.13
N HIS A 34 -1.17 -13.65 1.48
CA HIS A 34 -1.13 -13.51 0.02
C HIS A 34 -1.92 -14.63 -0.67
N LEU A 35 -1.84 -15.84 -0.13
CA LEU A 35 -2.59 -16.99 -0.67
C LEU A 35 -4.09 -16.76 -0.55
N GLU A 36 -4.55 -16.29 0.61
CA GLU A 36 -5.96 -16.01 0.83
C GLU A 36 -6.48 -14.93 -0.12
N ILE A 37 -5.68 -13.88 -0.33
CA ILE A 37 -6.05 -12.80 -1.25
C ILE A 37 -6.14 -13.34 -2.67
N ALA A 38 -5.14 -14.13 -3.07
CA ALA A 38 -5.10 -14.71 -4.41
C ALA A 38 -6.33 -15.59 -4.68
N GLU A 39 -6.71 -16.42 -3.72
CA GLU A 39 -7.89 -17.25 -3.85
C GLU A 39 -9.17 -16.45 -3.92
N LYS A 40 -9.29 -15.43 -3.07
CA LYS A 40 -10.49 -14.61 -3.03
C LYS A 40 -10.70 -13.80 -4.30
N LEU A 41 -9.62 -13.31 -4.89
CA LEU A 41 -9.70 -12.50 -6.10
C LEU A 41 -9.49 -13.30 -7.39
N ASP A 42 -9.25 -14.59 -7.27
CA ASP A 42 -9.01 -15.47 -8.42
C ASP A 42 -7.84 -14.97 -9.28
N ILE A 43 -6.73 -14.68 -8.63
CA ILE A 43 -5.49 -14.26 -9.28
C ILE A 43 -4.33 -15.06 -8.69
N SER A 44 -3.16 -14.97 -9.31
CA SER A 44 -2.00 -15.67 -8.81
C SER A 44 -1.42 -15.00 -7.57
N VAL A 45 -0.77 -15.79 -6.71
CA VAL A 45 -0.04 -15.26 -5.55
C VAL A 45 1.03 -14.26 -6.02
N ARG A 46 1.66 -14.55 -7.15
CA ARG A 46 2.68 -13.67 -7.71
C ARG A 46 2.11 -12.30 -8.06
N THR A 47 0.89 -12.25 -8.59
CA THR A 47 0.21 -10.98 -8.86
C THR A 47 -0.05 -10.22 -7.57
N VAL A 48 -0.48 -10.91 -6.52
CA VAL A 48 -0.70 -10.29 -5.20
C VAL A 48 0.61 -9.70 -4.69
N GLU A 49 1.68 -10.47 -4.71
CA GLU A 49 2.99 -10.02 -4.24
C GLU A 49 3.47 -8.79 -5.00
N ARG A 50 3.28 -8.80 -6.33
CA ARG A 50 3.66 -7.67 -7.16
C ARG A 50 2.89 -6.40 -6.80
N GLN A 51 1.57 -6.51 -6.60
CA GLN A 51 0.76 -5.35 -6.23
C GLN A 51 1.15 -4.81 -4.85
N ILE A 52 1.43 -5.68 -3.90
CA ILE A 52 1.90 -5.27 -2.59
C ILE A 52 3.25 -4.56 -2.70
N TYR A 53 4.17 -5.13 -3.47
CA TYR A 53 5.48 -4.52 -3.68
C TYR A 53 5.36 -3.11 -4.27
N LEU A 54 4.53 -2.94 -5.31
CA LEU A 54 4.34 -1.64 -5.92
C LEU A 54 3.69 -0.64 -4.96
N SER A 55 2.76 -1.11 -4.14
CA SER A 55 2.15 -0.28 -3.11
C SER A 55 3.19 0.24 -2.12
N LEU A 56 4.06 -0.64 -1.65
CA LEU A 56 5.10 -0.27 -0.68
C LEU A 56 6.14 0.67 -1.29
N VAL A 57 6.48 0.48 -2.57
CA VAL A 57 7.39 1.39 -3.26
C VAL A 57 6.80 2.80 -3.32
N GLU A 58 5.52 2.92 -3.67
CA GLU A 58 4.85 4.22 -3.73
C GLU A 58 4.79 4.89 -2.37
N LEU A 59 4.41 4.14 -1.35
CA LEU A 59 4.30 4.68 0.01
C LEU A 59 5.66 5.08 0.58
N LYS A 60 6.69 4.31 0.26
CA LYS A 60 8.05 4.62 0.69
C LYS A 60 8.53 5.95 0.12
N LYS A 61 8.21 6.24 -1.14
CA LYS A 61 8.56 7.52 -1.75
C LYS A 61 7.94 8.68 -1.00
N ILE A 62 6.69 8.55 -0.61
CA ILE A 62 5.96 9.61 0.10
C ILE A 62 6.59 9.85 1.47
N VAL A 63 6.88 8.79 2.21
CA VAL A 63 7.54 8.91 3.51
C VAL A 63 8.90 9.60 3.36
N PHE A 64 9.67 9.22 2.35
CA PHE A 64 10.99 9.79 2.09
C PHE A 64 10.90 11.28 1.78
N ILE A 65 9.95 11.68 0.94
CA ILE A 65 9.76 13.08 0.57
C ILE A 65 9.38 13.90 1.80
N LEU A 66 8.45 13.43 2.61
CA LEU A 66 8.02 14.13 3.81
C LEU A 66 9.15 14.25 4.83
N PHE A 67 9.93 13.19 4.98
CA PHE A 67 11.09 13.20 5.87
C PHE A 67 12.09 14.26 5.41
N PHE A 68 12.39 14.30 4.12
CA PHE A 68 13.33 15.23 3.55
C PHE A 68 12.85 16.69 3.75
N LEU A 69 11.58 16.96 3.48
CA LEU A 69 11.02 18.30 3.64
C LEU A 69 11.00 18.74 5.10
N HIS A 70 10.80 17.79 6.02
CA HIS A 70 10.78 18.10 7.45
C HIS A 70 12.13 18.59 7.96
N PHE A 71 13.23 18.10 7.37
CA PHE A 71 14.58 18.43 7.79
C PHE A 71 15.21 19.59 7.00
N ILE A 72 14.50 20.12 6.04
CA ILE A 72 14.90 21.34 5.36
C ILE A 72 14.23 22.55 5.99
#